data_db106df850498a954231bac779c85f39
#
_entry.id   db106df850498a954231bac779c85f39
#
_cell.length_a   1.000
_cell.length_b   1.000
_cell.length_c   1.000
_cell.angle_alpha   90.00
_cell.angle_beta   90.00
_cell.angle_gamma   90.00
#
_symmetry.space_group_name_H-M   'P 1'
#
loop_
_entity.id
_entity.type
_entity.pdbx_description
1 polymer ?
#
loop_
_entity_poly.entity_id
_entity_poly.type
_entity_poly.pdbx_seq_one_letter_code
_entity_poly.pdbx_strand_id
1 'polypeptide(L)'
;LLLRQRLGKEGRTISANIRYSFSNNKLDGYNQSITNKYLADGSLDTQNDGIINQRYDQRSNGSSLSGRLVYTEPIVKNLFLEANYSYSWNMNHSVKNTYNSTSNELVDGLLQYTGAYGNGEVLDGIYSNEITNLSQNHRAGLNFSYQLKKFRAQLGASVNPTITHNETTGHDAYDNKVVNWSPQAMVFFNPNDNTNFRLFYFGRSSQPSTSQLLPVPDNSDPLNISLGNPSLNPYFNHNLRSRFGYTNKQTFTSVNVNLNASFVEDPITSATWYTSGTNYSIPVNGPTRSSVNAN
;
A
#
# COMPACT_ATOMS: atom_id res chain seq x y z
N LEU A 1 -12.09 -14.53 -15.02
CA LEU A 1 -12.11 -15.84 -15.67
C LEU A 1 -11.11 -16.76 -14.99
N LEU A 2 -11.52 -18.01 -14.71
CA LEU A 2 -10.65 -19.03 -14.15
C LEU A 2 -10.80 -20.30 -14.98
N LEU A 3 -9.68 -20.81 -15.50
CA LEU A 3 -9.58 -22.09 -16.17
C LEU A 3 -8.71 -23.03 -15.36
N ARG A 4 -9.12 -24.29 -15.19
CA ARG A 4 -8.32 -25.36 -14.60
C ARG A 4 -8.43 -26.62 -15.45
N GLN A 5 -7.28 -27.22 -15.72
CA GLN A 5 -7.19 -28.42 -16.56
C GLN A 5 -6.25 -29.45 -15.92
N ARG A 6 -6.70 -30.70 -15.82
CA ARG A 6 -5.82 -31.84 -15.51
C ARG A 6 -5.11 -32.30 -16.79
N LEU A 7 -3.82 -32.54 -16.68
CA LEU A 7 -2.97 -32.92 -17.83
C LEU A 7 -2.45 -34.36 -17.67
N GLY A 8 -3.24 -35.34 -18.14
CA GLY A 8 -2.82 -36.74 -18.21
C GLY A 8 -2.44 -37.39 -16.89
N LYS A 9 -1.18 -37.17 -16.41
CA LYS A 9 -0.65 -37.71 -15.16
C LYS A 9 -1.44 -37.25 -13.93
N GLU A 10 -1.67 -38.15 -12.98
CA GLU A 10 -2.34 -37.82 -11.73
C GLU A 10 -1.57 -36.73 -10.94
N GLY A 11 -2.26 -35.66 -10.52
CA GLY A 11 -1.67 -34.53 -9.82
C GLY A 11 -1.04 -33.48 -10.73
N ARG A 12 -0.88 -33.72 -12.05
CA ARG A 12 -0.43 -32.70 -13.00
C ARG A 12 -1.59 -31.81 -13.41
N THR A 13 -1.44 -30.52 -13.19
CA THR A 13 -2.50 -29.53 -13.46
C THR A 13 -1.94 -28.23 -14.04
N ILE A 14 -2.73 -27.58 -14.86
CA ILE A 14 -2.52 -26.20 -15.26
C ILE A 14 -3.73 -25.38 -14.86
N SER A 15 -3.52 -24.17 -14.36
CA SER A 15 -4.59 -23.22 -14.13
C SER A 15 -4.22 -21.83 -14.60
N ALA A 16 -5.18 -21.14 -15.20
CA ALA A 16 -5.04 -19.76 -15.65
C ALA A 16 -6.16 -18.92 -15.04
N ASN A 17 -5.82 -17.75 -14.56
CA ASN A 17 -6.77 -16.75 -14.05
C ASN A 17 -6.51 -15.42 -14.73
N ILE A 18 -7.56 -14.74 -15.17
CA ILE A 18 -7.50 -13.38 -15.70
C ILE A 18 -8.54 -12.55 -14.96
N ARG A 19 -8.13 -11.37 -14.50
CA ARG A 19 -9.01 -10.38 -13.85
C ARG A 19 -8.76 -9.03 -14.48
N TYR A 20 -9.82 -8.35 -14.79
CA TYR A 20 -9.83 -6.94 -15.18
C TYR A 20 -10.70 -6.17 -14.19
N SER A 21 -10.29 -4.98 -13.80
CA SER A 21 -11.10 -4.06 -13.02
C SER A 21 -10.88 -2.63 -13.49
N PHE A 22 -11.95 -1.86 -13.35
CA PHE A 22 -12.00 -0.44 -13.66
C PHE A 22 -12.62 0.29 -12.45
N SER A 23 -12.10 1.44 -12.12
CA SER A 23 -12.64 2.33 -11.08
C SER A 23 -12.68 3.76 -11.58
N ASN A 24 -13.72 4.47 -11.18
CA ASN A 24 -13.86 5.90 -11.42
C ASN A 24 -14.33 6.53 -10.10
N ASN A 25 -13.54 7.44 -9.58
CA ASN A 25 -13.83 8.14 -8.34
C ASN A 25 -13.87 9.64 -8.61
N LYS A 26 -14.87 10.30 -8.04
CA LYS A 26 -14.99 11.75 -8.02
C LYS A 26 -15.09 12.20 -6.57
N LEU A 27 -14.27 13.15 -6.20
CA LEU A 27 -14.26 13.78 -4.89
C LEU A 27 -14.28 15.30 -5.07
N ASP A 28 -15.14 15.97 -4.36
CA ASP A 28 -15.19 17.43 -4.29
C ASP A 28 -15.44 17.86 -2.84
N GLY A 29 -14.93 19.04 -2.49
CA GLY A 29 -15.06 19.55 -1.15
C GLY A 29 -14.43 20.91 -0.98
N TYR A 30 -14.46 21.39 0.25
CA TYR A 30 -13.91 22.67 0.67
C TYR A 30 -12.82 22.46 1.71
N ASN A 31 -11.77 23.26 1.62
CA ASN A 31 -10.74 23.38 2.64
C ASN A 31 -10.78 24.83 3.16
N GLN A 32 -11.30 25.00 4.36
CA GLN A 32 -11.50 26.31 4.97
C GLN A 32 -10.85 26.34 6.34
N SER A 33 -9.96 27.31 6.55
CA SER A 33 -9.22 27.45 7.80
C SER A 33 -8.89 28.91 8.06
N ILE A 34 -8.96 29.31 9.31
CA ILE A 34 -8.48 30.60 9.81
C ILE A 34 -7.42 30.30 10.87
N THR A 35 -6.19 30.70 10.62
CA THR A 35 -5.08 30.52 11.55
C THR A 35 -4.65 31.91 12.05
N ASN A 36 -4.98 32.20 13.30
CA ASN A 36 -4.55 33.44 13.97
C ASN A 36 -3.13 33.26 14.50
N LYS A 37 -2.20 34.07 14.05
CA LYS A 37 -0.83 34.14 14.60
C LYS A 37 -0.74 35.32 15.56
N TYR A 38 0.05 35.16 16.61
CA TYR A 38 0.27 36.20 17.61
C TYR A 38 1.74 36.59 17.63
N LEU A 39 2.01 37.89 17.74
CA LEU A 39 3.33 38.42 17.95
C LEU A 39 3.83 38.11 19.39
N ALA A 40 5.12 38.30 19.64
CA ALA A 40 5.72 38.03 20.94
C ALA A 40 5.13 38.87 22.10
N ASP A 41 4.49 39.99 21.78
CA ASP A 41 3.79 40.85 22.74
C ASP A 41 2.34 40.42 23.00
N GLY A 42 1.89 39.33 22.38
CA GLY A 42 0.53 38.80 22.50
C GLY A 42 -0.51 39.49 21.60
N SER A 43 -0.12 40.46 20.78
CA SER A 43 -1.02 41.06 19.78
C SER A 43 -1.19 40.14 18.57
N LEU A 44 -2.33 40.25 17.90
CA LEU A 44 -2.63 39.51 16.67
C LEU A 44 -1.70 39.97 15.54
N ASP A 45 -1.02 39.02 14.87
CA ASP A 45 -0.22 39.29 13.67
C ASP A 45 -1.13 39.35 12.45
N THR A 46 -1.69 40.52 12.18
CA THR A 46 -2.61 40.76 11.07
C THR A 46 -1.92 40.70 9.68
N GLN A 47 -0.58 40.64 9.64
CA GLN A 47 0.13 40.57 8.36
C GLN A 47 0.39 39.12 7.92
N ASN A 48 0.32 38.18 8.85
CA ASN A 48 0.53 36.75 8.58
C ASN A 48 -0.70 35.91 8.92
N ASP A 49 -1.90 36.48 8.89
CA ASP A 49 -3.14 35.72 9.04
C ASP A 49 -3.23 34.65 7.96
N GLY A 50 -3.25 33.39 8.39
CA GLY A 50 -3.39 32.24 7.49
C GLY A 50 -4.86 31.98 7.23
N ILE A 51 -5.45 32.62 6.23
CA ILE A 51 -6.81 32.29 5.77
C ILE A 51 -6.67 31.36 4.56
N ILE A 52 -7.24 30.19 4.67
CA ILE A 52 -7.43 29.26 3.56
C ILE A 52 -8.93 29.17 3.29
N ASN A 53 -9.32 29.49 2.07
CA ASN A 53 -10.70 29.39 1.62
C ASN A 53 -10.71 28.80 0.22
N GLN A 54 -10.65 27.48 0.16
CA GLN A 54 -10.43 26.72 -1.08
C GLN A 54 -11.58 25.75 -1.33
N ARG A 55 -11.90 25.56 -2.59
CA ARG A 55 -12.68 24.44 -3.11
C ARG A 55 -11.74 23.52 -3.91
N TYR A 56 -11.95 22.24 -3.84
CA TYR A 56 -11.25 21.30 -4.71
C TYR A 56 -12.21 20.34 -5.38
N ASP A 57 -11.86 19.93 -6.59
CA ASP A 57 -12.44 18.79 -7.30
C ASP A 57 -11.32 17.84 -7.70
N GLN A 58 -11.55 16.55 -7.51
CA GLN A 58 -10.62 15.51 -7.90
C GLN A 58 -11.35 14.42 -8.65
N ARG A 59 -10.78 14.00 -9.76
CA ARG A 59 -11.26 12.87 -10.56
C ARG A 59 -10.14 11.88 -10.71
N SER A 60 -10.40 10.61 -10.36
CA SER A 60 -9.43 9.54 -10.46
C SER A 60 -10.02 8.36 -11.22
N ASN A 61 -9.34 7.97 -12.29
CA ASN A 61 -9.70 6.84 -13.12
C ASN A 61 -8.62 5.76 -12.96
N GLY A 62 -9.03 4.57 -12.55
CA GLY A 62 -8.14 3.43 -12.40
C GLY A 62 -8.53 2.29 -13.34
N SER A 63 -7.55 1.66 -13.96
CA SER A 63 -7.70 0.43 -14.73
C SER A 63 -6.67 -0.57 -14.30
N SER A 64 -7.05 -1.83 -14.11
CA SER A 64 -6.09 -2.88 -13.81
C SER A 64 -6.42 -4.17 -14.55
N LEU A 65 -5.37 -4.82 -15.04
CA LEU A 65 -5.41 -6.13 -15.66
C LEU A 65 -4.43 -7.03 -14.92
N SER A 66 -4.88 -8.21 -14.49
CA SER A 66 -3.98 -9.21 -13.92
C SER A 66 -4.24 -10.57 -14.53
N GLY A 67 -3.15 -11.29 -14.81
CA GLY A 67 -3.14 -12.66 -15.27
C GLY A 67 -2.26 -13.51 -14.38
N ARG A 68 -2.67 -14.75 -14.09
CA ARG A 68 -1.85 -15.73 -13.37
C ARG A 68 -1.96 -17.09 -14.02
N LEU A 69 -0.81 -17.70 -14.27
CA LEU A 69 -0.64 -19.06 -14.75
C LEU A 69 0.05 -19.88 -13.68
N VAL A 70 -0.46 -21.06 -13.39
CA VAL A 70 0.14 -22.00 -12.43
C VAL A 70 0.18 -23.37 -13.07
N TYR A 71 1.35 -23.98 -13.06
CA TYR A 71 1.59 -25.36 -13.49
C TYR A 71 2.08 -26.18 -12.30
N THR A 72 1.46 -27.32 -12.06
CA THR A 72 1.85 -28.26 -11.02
C THR A 72 2.30 -29.58 -11.63
N GLU A 73 3.52 -30.01 -11.29
CA GLU A 73 4.12 -31.27 -11.70
C GLU A 73 4.35 -32.18 -10.48
N PRO A 74 3.79 -33.38 -10.45
CA PRO A 74 4.17 -34.42 -9.48
C PRO A 74 5.55 -35.01 -9.84
N ILE A 75 6.56 -34.67 -9.02
CA ILE A 75 7.95 -35.15 -9.23
C ILE A 75 8.10 -36.62 -8.83
N VAL A 76 7.78 -36.90 -7.57
CA VAL A 76 7.71 -38.24 -7.01
C VAL A 76 6.47 -38.34 -6.12
N LYS A 77 6.21 -39.54 -5.56
CA LYS A 77 5.09 -39.70 -4.64
C LYS A 77 5.10 -38.66 -3.53
N ASN A 78 3.99 -37.96 -3.36
CA ASN A 78 3.77 -36.91 -2.35
C ASN A 78 4.61 -35.61 -2.53
N LEU A 79 5.47 -35.50 -3.53
CA LEU A 79 6.27 -34.31 -3.80
C LEU A 79 5.84 -33.68 -5.13
N PHE A 80 5.48 -32.41 -5.05
CA PHE A 80 5.00 -31.61 -6.18
C PHE A 80 5.88 -30.37 -6.36
N LEU A 81 6.15 -30.05 -7.61
CA LEU A 81 6.73 -28.77 -8.01
C LEU A 81 5.61 -27.92 -8.63
N GLU A 82 5.44 -26.72 -8.14
CA GLU A 82 4.57 -25.72 -8.71
C GLU A 82 5.41 -24.59 -9.30
N ALA A 83 5.27 -24.36 -10.60
CA ALA A 83 5.77 -23.17 -11.27
C ALA A 83 4.62 -22.19 -11.46
N ASN A 84 4.82 -20.95 -11.08
CA ASN A 84 3.79 -19.92 -11.26
C ASN A 84 4.38 -18.67 -11.90
N TYR A 85 3.57 -18.05 -12.74
CA TYR A 85 3.85 -16.75 -13.32
C TYR A 85 2.61 -15.88 -13.22
N SER A 86 2.78 -14.65 -12.80
CA SER A 86 1.70 -13.66 -12.85
C SER A 86 2.21 -12.34 -13.42
N TYR A 87 1.33 -11.69 -14.13
CA TYR A 87 1.50 -10.36 -14.64
C TYR A 87 0.37 -9.48 -14.11
N SER A 88 0.69 -8.29 -13.64
CA SER A 88 -0.32 -7.28 -13.33
C SER A 88 0.09 -5.94 -13.91
N TRP A 89 -0.86 -5.29 -14.53
CA TRP A 89 -0.77 -3.95 -15.06
C TRP A 89 -1.81 -3.08 -14.35
N ASN A 90 -1.39 -1.94 -13.83
CA ASN A 90 -2.27 -0.99 -13.19
C ASN A 90 -1.96 0.40 -13.74
N MET A 91 -3.00 1.13 -14.10
CA MET A 91 -2.92 2.52 -14.50
C MET A 91 -3.89 3.31 -13.62
N ASN A 92 -3.41 4.39 -13.05
CA ASN A 92 -4.22 5.35 -12.32
C ASN A 92 -3.91 6.75 -12.85
N HIS A 93 -4.95 7.47 -13.25
CA HIS A 93 -4.88 8.84 -13.67
C HIS A 93 -5.77 9.68 -12.76
N SER A 94 -5.21 10.69 -12.13
CA SER A 94 -5.89 11.56 -11.18
C SER A 94 -5.63 13.01 -11.51
N VAL A 95 -6.69 13.79 -11.62
CA VAL A 95 -6.65 15.24 -11.78
C VAL A 95 -7.31 15.85 -10.55
N LYS A 96 -6.55 16.68 -9.83
CA LYS A 96 -7.04 17.49 -8.70
C LYS A 96 -6.89 18.96 -9.08
N ASN A 97 -7.99 19.67 -9.09
CA ASN A 97 -8.02 21.12 -9.24
C ASN A 97 -8.41 21.74 -7.89
N THR A 98 -7.60 22.67 -7.42
CA THR A 98 -7.85 23.45 -6.21
C THR A 98 -8.06 24.90 -6.62
N TYR A 99 -9.08 25.52 -6.10
CA TYR A 99 -9.46 26.90 -6.43
C TYR A 99 -9.50 27.71 -5.14
N ASN A 100 -8.88 28.87 -5.16
CA ASN A 100 -8.99 29.86 -4.09
C ASN A 100 -10.23 30.71 -4.29
N SER A 101 -11.00 30.94 -3.23
CA SER A 101 -12.04 31.94 -3.20
C SER A 101 -11.43 33.32 -3.40
N THR A 102 -12.12 34.20 -4.12
CA THR A 102 -11.74 35.63 -4.25
C THR A 102 -12.21 36.48 -3.10
N SER A 103 -13.02 35.93 -2.18
CA SER A 103 -13.50 36.61 -0.99
C SER A 103 -13.29 35.72 0.25
N ASN A 104 -12.91 36.34 1.35
CA ASN A 104 -12.78 35.70 2.67
C ASN A 104 -13.83 36.30 3.64
N GLU A 105 -15.05 36.50 3.17
CA GLU A 105 -16.14 37.00 3.96
C GLU A 105 -16.52 36.01 5.07
N LEU A 106 -16.75 36.54 6.26
CA LEU A 106 -17.23 35.79 7.42
C LEU A 106 -18.72 36.07 7.64
N VAL A 107 -19.52 35.02 7.65
CA VAL A 107 -20.91 35.09 8.05
C VAL A 107 -21.08 34.22 9.29
N ASP A 108 -21.54 34.81 10.37
CA ASP A 108 -21.68 34.16 11.69
C ASP A 108 -20.37 33.49 12.18
N GLY A 109 -19.21 34.07 11.86
CA GLY A 109 -17.89 33.57 12.24
C GLY A 109 -17.36 32.42 11.35
N LEU A 110 -18.08 32.05 10.29
CA LEU A 110 -17.69 31.03 9.34
C LEU A 110 -17.26 31.64 8.00
N LEU A 111 -16.16 31.16 7.44
CA LEU A 111 -15.76 31.55 6.09
C LEU A 111 -16.82 31.14 5.08
N GLN A 112 -17.22 32.09 4.24
CA GLN A 112 -18.04 31.80 3.09
C GLN A 112 -17.17 31.59 1.86
N TYR A 113 -17.38 30.48 1.19
CA TYR A 113 -16.77 30.27 -0.12
C TYR A 113 -17.60 30.97 -1.18
N THR A 114 -16.99 31.98 -1.81
CA THR A 114 -17.62 32.69 -2.92
C THR A 114 -16.98 32.26 -4.22
N GLY A 115 -17.78 31.74 -5.10
CA GLY A 115 -17.37 31.24 -6.38
C GLY A 115 -17.84 29.80 -6.62
N ALA A 116 -18.13 29.51 -7.86
CA ALA A 116 -18.47 28.15 -8.29
C ALA A 116 -18.06 28.00 -9.75
N TYR A 117 -17.27 26.95 -10.02
CA TYR A 117 -16.97 26.49 -11.38
C TYR A 117 -16.43 27.58 -12.34
N GLY A 118 -15.43 28.34 -11.85
CA GLY A 118 -14.73 29.36 -12.64
C GLY A 118 -15.28 30.78 -12.49
N ASN A 119 -16.29 30.99 -11.62
CA ASN A 119 -16.84 32.29 -11.35
C ASN A 119 -16.59 32.69 -9.89
N GLY A 120 -15.78 33.72 -9.64
CA GLY A 120 -15.39 34.15 -8.29
C GLY A 120 -14.41 33.24 -7.58
N GLU A 121 -13.65 32.47 -8.33
CA GLU A 121 -12.57 31.59 -7.83
C GLU A 121 -11.36 31.63 -8.76
N VAL A 122 -10.16 31.39 -8.23
CA VAL A 122 -8.92 31.37 -8.98
C VAL A 122 -8.24 30.01 -8.81
N LEU A 123 -7.85 29.38 -9.91
CA LEU A 123 -7.10 28.12 -9.88
C LEU A 123 -5.78 28.30 -9.13
N ASP A 124 -5.56 27.46 -8.13
CA ASP A 124 -4.32 27.39 -7.39
C ASP A 124 -3.39 26.36 -8.04
N GLY A 125 -2.38 26.85 -8.75
CA GLY A 125 -1.43 25.99 -9.46
C GLY A 125 -0.46 25.23 -8.55
N ILE A 126 -0.34 25.62 -7.27
CA ILE A 126 0.54 24.93 -6.31
C ILE A 126 -0.15 23.66 -5.78
N TYR A 127 -1.45 23.77 -5.52
CA TYR A 127 -2.25 22.68 -4.93
C TYR A 127 -3.13 21.95 -5.94
N SER A 128 -3.00 22.30 -7.21
CA SER A 128 -3.60 21.58 -8.35
C SER A 128 -2.54 20.69 -8.98
N ASN A 129 -2.93 19.45 -9.29
CA ASN A 129 -2.01 18.51 -9.94
C ASN A 129 -2.75 17.52 -10.84
N GLU A 130 -2.04 17.04 -11.82
CA GLU A 130 -2.44 15.90 -12.63
C GLU A 130 -1.36 14.83 -12.49
N ILE A 131 -1.77 13.63 -12.12
CA ILE A 131 -0.88 12.51 -11.84
C ILE A 131 -1.30 11.33 -12.68
N THR A 132 -0.37 10.78 -13.44
CA THR A 132 -0.51 9.49 -14.10
C THR A 132 0.48 8.51 -13.49
N ASN A 133 -0.02 7.42 -12.94
CA ASN A 133 0.77 6.33 -12.41
C ASN A 133 0.51 5.07 -13.23
N LEU A 134 1.53 4.51 -13.82
CA LEU A 134 1.51 3.25 -14.55
C LEU A 134 2.44 2.27 -13.83
N SER A 135 1.92 1.10 -13.45
CA SER A 135 2.69 0.05 -12.80
C SER A 135 2.52 -1.28 -13.53
N GLN A 136 3.65 -1.91 -13.83
CA GLN A 136 3.72 -3.26 -14.39
C GLN A 136 4.50 -4.13 -13.41
N ASN A 137 3.88 -5.23 -12.99
CA ASN A 137 4.49 -6.16 -12.06
C ASN A 137 4.49 -7.56 -12.68
N HIS A 138 5.66 -8.15 -12.77
CA HIS A 138 5.86 -9.54 -13.13
C HIS A 138 6.22 -10.33 -11.88
N ARG A 139 5.71 -11.52 -11.74
CA ARG A 139 6.10 -12.44 -10.68
C ARG A 139 6.30 -13.82 -11.25
N ALA A 140 7.50 -14.35 -11.13
CA ALA A 140 7.83 -15.73 -11.45
C ALA A 140 8.25 -16.45 -10.16
N GLY A 141 7.65 -17.60 -9.88
CA GLY A 141 7.90 -18.33 -8.64
C GLY A 141 7.92 -19.83 -8.81
N LEU A 142 8.67 -20.48 -7.94
CA LEU A 142 8.74 -21.93 -7.79
C LEU A 142 8.41 -22.32 -6.35
N ASN A 143 7.58 -23.34 -6.18
CA ASN A 143 7.19 -23.89 -4.89
C ASN A 143 7.35 -25.41 -4.91
N PHE A 144 8.01 -25.95 -3.90
CA PHE A 144 8.03 -27.38 -3.59
C PHE A 144 7.01 -27.67 -2.51
N SER A 145 6.14 -28.64 -2.74
CA SER A 145 5.11 -29.06 -1.79
C SER A 145 5.22 -30.55 -1.52
N TYR A 146 5.48 -30.90 -0.26
CA TYR A 146 5.50 -32.28 0.20
C TYR A 146 4.25 -32.55 1.04
N GLN A 147 3.49 -33.62 0.69
CA GLN A 147 2.18 -33.86 1.25
C GLN A 147 2.06 -35.31 1.73
N LEU A 148 1.92 -35.49 3.06
CA LEU A 148 1.55 -36.73 3.71
C LEU A 148 0.21 -36.56 4.44
N LYS A 149 -0.40 -37.65 4.88
CA LYS A 149 -1.68 -37.62 5.58
C LYS A 149 -1.67 -36.72 6.84
N LYS A 150 -0.56 -36.68 7.57
CA LYS A 150 -0.39 -35.96 8.84
C LYS A 150 0.59 -34.79 8.78
N PHE A 151 1.28 -34.65 7.67
CA PHE A 151 2.32 -33.64 7.48
C PHE A 151 2.25 -33.04 6.08
N ARG A 152 2.28 -31.73 6.00
CA ARG A 152 2.39 -30.98 4.73
C ARG A 152 3.37 -29.86 4.91
N ALA A 153 4.35 -29.80 4.03
CA ALA A 153 5.30 -28.69 3.98
C ALA A 153 5.33 -28.09 2.57
N GLN A 154 5.51 -26.80 2.50
CA GLN A 154 5.72 -26.08 1.26
C GLN A 154 6.85 -25.09 1.47
N LEU A 155 7.79 -25.05 0.53
CA LEU A 155 8.87 -24.08 0.48
C LEU A 155 8.93 -23.51 -0.93
N GLY A 156 9.05 -22.21 -1.03
CA GLY A 156 9.12 -21.55 -2.34
C GLY A 156 9.71 -20.17 -2.28
N ALA A 157 10.00 -19.67 -3.46
CA ALA A 157 10.40 -18.28 -3.64
C ALA A 157 9.89 -17.76 -4.97
N SER A 158 9.72 -16.46 -5.05
CA SER A 158 9.40 -15.76 -6.29
C SER A 158 10.25 -14.51 -6.46
N VAL A 159 10.51 -14.17 -7.72
CA VAL A 159 11.14 -12.93 -8.14
C VAL A 159 10.07 -12.03 -8.74
N ASN A 160 10.08 -10.76 -8.35
CA ASN A 160 9.03 -9.82 -8.69
C ASN A 160 9.64 -8.53 -9.28
N PRO A 161 9.97 -8.50 -10.60
CA PRO A 161 10.29 -7.27 -11.30
C PRO A 161 9.06 -6.36 -11.35
N THR A 162 9.24 -5.11 -10.94
CA THR A 162 8.22 -4.07 -11.01
C THR A 162 8.78 -2.88 -11.75
N ILE A 163 8.02 -2.36 -12.70
CA ILE A 163 8.30 -1.14 -13.44
C ILE A 163 7.18 -0.17 -13.13
N THR A 164 7.52 1.00 -12.63
CA THR A 164 6.56 2.05 -12.34
C THR A 164 6.96 3.31 -13.09
N HIS A 165 6.02 3.89 -13.80
CA HIS A 165 6.15 5.16 -14.51
C HIS A 165 5.19 6.17 -13.87
N ASN A 166 5.72 7.31 -13.45
CA ASN A 166 4.95 8.36 -12.79
C ASN A 166 5.14 9.66 -13.56
N GLU A 167 4.05 10.30 -13.92
CA GLU A 167 4.02 11.64 -14.47
C GLU A 167 3.22 12.55 -13.55
N THR A 168 3.73 13.75 -13.32
CA THR A 168 3.05 14.76 -12.48
C THR A 168 3.26 16.13 -13.11
N THR A 169 2.22 16.95 -13.12
CA THR A 169 2.27 18.32 -13.64
C THR A 169 3.42 19.09 -13.01
N GLY A 170 4.25 19.73 -13.85
CA GLY A 170 5.37 20.58 -13.40
C GLY A 170 6.62 19.83 -12.92
N HIS A 171 6.66 18.52 -13.05
CA HIS A 171 7.81 17.68 -12.71
C HIS A 171 8.18 16.76 -13.87
N ASP A 172 9.46 16.40 -13.95
CA ASP A 172 9.91 15.41 -14.92
C ASP A 172 9.29 14.04 -14.62
N ALA A 173 8.98 13.28 -15.67
CA ALA A 173 8.51 11.93 -15.54
C ALA A 173 9.55 11.05 -14.82
N TYR A 174 9.09 10.23 -13.89
CA TYR A 174 9.95 9.38 -13.06
C TYR A 174 9.68 7.90 -13.31
N ASP A 175 10.71 7.19 -13.74
CA ASP A 175 10.72 5.75 -13.92
C ASP A 175 11.41 5.06 -12.75
N ASN A 176 10.72 4.09 -12.13
CA ASN A 176 11.31 3.23 -11.13
C ASN A 176 11.27 1.76 -11.58
N LYS A 177 12.43 1.09 -11.58
CA LYS A 177 12.57 -0.33 -11.93
C LYS A 177 13.19 -1.05 -10.75
N VAL A 178 12.41 -1.93 -10.14
CA VAL A 178 12.82 -2.66 -8.95
C VAL A 178 12.62 -4.15 -9.16
N VAL A 179 13.58 -4.95 -8.73
CA VAL A 179 13.47 -6.41 -8.69
C VAL A 179 13.44 -6.84 -7.23
N ASN A 180 12.31 -7.38 -6.83
CA ASN A 180 12.10 -7.88 -5.48
C ASN A 180 12.01 -9.39 -5.47
N TRP A 181 12.25 -10.00 -4.32
CA TRP A 181 12.06 -11.42 -4.11
C TRP A 181 11.14 -11.67 -2.91
N SER A 182 10.43 -12.78 -2.94
CA SER A 182 9.45 -13.13 -1.91
C SER A 182 9.58 -14.61 -1.57
N PRO A 183 10.34 -14.94 -0.52
CA PRO A 183 10.40 -16.29 0.01
C PRO A 183 9.16 -16.63 0.81
N GLN A 184 8.76 -17.90 0.78
CA GLN A 184 7.65 -18.41 1.59
C GLN A 184 7.90 -19.82 2.06
N ALA A 185 7.45 -20.13 3.27
CA ALA A 185 7.46 -21.47 3.82
C ALA A 185 6.19 -21.72 4.62
N MET A 186 5.62 -22.92 4.48
CA MET A 186 4.46 -23.34 5.25
C MET A 186 4.68 -24.76 5.76
N VAL A 187 4.28 -25.00 7.00
CA VAL A 187 4.26 -26.34 7.60
C VAL A 187 2.94 -26.57 8.30
N PHE A 188 2.32 -27.70 8.02
CA PHE A 188 1.14 -28.20 8.72
C PHE A 188 1.50 -29.59 9.27
N PHE A 189 1.32 -29.77 10.55
CA PHE A 189 1.61 -31.04 11.21
C PHE A 189 0.47 -31.39 12.18
N ASN A 190 -0.24 -32.47 11.87
CA ASN A 190 -1.34 -33.01 12.65
C ASN A 190 -1.00 -34.47 13.03
N PRO A 191 -0.15 -34.69 14.07
CA PRO A 191 0.28 -36.04 14.44
C PRO A 191 -0.88 -36.96 14.84
N ASN A 192 -1.92 -36.37 15.42
CA ASN A 192 -3.16 -37.02 15.83
C ASN A 192 -4.33 -36.05 15.73
N ASP A 193 -5.56 -36.52 16.04
CA ASP A 193 -6.79 -35.74 15.96
C ASP A 193 -6.90 -34.63 17.05
N ASN A 194 -6.06 -34.68 18.06
CA ASN A 194 -6.06 -33.77 19.19
C ASN A 194 -5.02 -32.65 19.05
N THR A 195 -4.02 -32.82 18.16
CA THR A 195 -2.90 -31.91 18.07
C THR A 195 -2.77 -31.36 16.65
N ASN A 196 -2.65 -30.05 16.53
CA ASN A 196 -2.35 -29.38 15.27
C ASN A 196 -1.24 -28.35 15.46
N PHE A 197 -0.32 -28.32 14.50
CA PHE A 197 0.72 -27.31 14.43
C PHE A 197 0.73 -26.72 13.03
N ARG A 198 0.81 -25.39 12.96
CA ARG A 198 0.91 -24.63 11.70
C ARG A 198 1.99 -23.60 11.83
N LEU A 199 2.83 -23.51 10.83
CA LEU A 199 3.87 -22.49 10.70
C LEU A 199 3.77 -21.87 9.31
N PHE A 200 3.78 -20.56 9.26
CA PHE A 200 3.80 -19.77 8.04
C PHE A 200 4.90 -18.74 8.13
N TYR A 201 5.75 -18.73 7.15
CA TYR A 201 6.70 -17.67 6.92
C TYR A 201 6.48 -17.10 5.52
N PHE A 202 6.46 -15.79 5.41
CA PHE A 202 6.47 -15.11 4.13
C PHE A 202 7.26 -13.81 4.22
N GLY A 203 8.16 -13.66 3.26
CA GLY A 203 8.86 -12.40 3.00
C GLY A 203 8.16 -11.63 1.89
N ARG A 204 8.11 -10.33 2.01
CA ARG A 204 7.53 -9.46 0.99
C ARG A 204 8.22 -8.13 0.95
N SER A 205 8.69 -7.74 -0.23
CA SER A 205 9.05 -6.36 -0.50
C SER A 205 7.79 -5.51 -0.77
N SER A 206 7.81 -4.28 -0.31
CA SER A 206 6.77 -3.28 -0.54
C SER A 206 7.38 -2.00 -1.05
N GLN A 207 6.76 -1.44 -2.07
CA GLN A 207 7.19 -0.17 -2.67
C GLN A 207 6.60 1.01 -1.89
N PRO A 208 7.29 2.17 -1.87
CA PRO A 208 6.68 3.42 -1.48
C PRO A 208 5.43 3.69 -2.32
N SER A 209 4.44 4.36 -1.74
CA SER A 209 3.28 4.82 -2.49
C SER A 209 3.65 5.98 -3.40
N THR A 210 2.84 6.22 -4.45
CA THR A 210 3.04 7.35 -5.35
C THR A 210 3.05 8.68 -4.59
N SER A 211 2.14 8.87 -3.64
CA SER A 211 2.08 10.08 -2.80
C SER A 211 3.33 10.27 -1.93
N GLN A 212 4.00 9.19 -1.53
CA GLN A 212 5.25 9.27 -0.77
C GLN A 212 6.46 9.63 -1.66
N LEU A 213 6.42 9.31 -2.94
CA LEU A 213 7.51 9.58 -3.88
C LEU A 213 7.41 10.96 -4.52
N LEU A 214 6.19 11.48 -4.72
CA LEU A 214 5.96 12.72 -5.43
C LEU A 214 6.27 13.93 -4.54
N PRO A 215 7.14 14.86 -4.98
CA PRO A 215 7.53 16.04 -4.20
C PRO A 215 6.45 17.15 -4.23
N VAL A 216 5.18 16.78 -4.29
CA VAL A 216 4.05 17.72 -4.28
C VAL A 216 3.52 17.82 -2.84
N PRO A 217 3.50 19.03 -2.24
CA PRO A 217 2.98 19.21 -0.90
C PRO A 217 1.48 18.86 -0.83
N ASP A 218 1.11 18.09 0.19
CA ASP A 218 -0.30 17.93 0.56
C ASP A 218 -0.64 18.90 1.69
N ASN A 219 -1.50 19.85 1.41
CA ASN A 219 -2.00 20.88 2.32
C ASN A 219 -3.46 20.66 2.71
N SER A 220 -3.97 19.48 2.60
CA SER A 220 -5.34 19.16 3.06
C SER A 220 -5.57 19.58 4.51
N ASP A 221 -4.51 19.59 5.30
CA ASP A 221 -4.43 20.21 6.62
C ASP A 221 -3.30 21.26 6.61
N PRO A 222 -3.63 22.58 6.67
CA PRO A 222 -2.64 23.66 6.61
C PRO A 222 -1.65 23.68 7.78
N LEU A 223 -2.01 23.07 8.89
CA LEU A 223 -1.15 22.97 10.07
C LEU A 223 -0.24 21.73 10.02
N ASN A 224 -0.52 20.78 9.11
CA ASN A 224 0.23 19.55 8.91
C ASN A 224 0.47 19.29 7.42
N ILE A 225 1.59 19.76 6.91
CA ILE A 225 1.95 19.61 5.50
C ILE A 225 2.81 18.36 5.32
N SER A 226 2.38 17.48 4.42
CA SER A 226 3.13 16.31 4.02
C SER A 226 3.86 16.56 2.71
N LEU A 227 5.15 16.22 2.69
CA LEU A 227 6.02 16.29 1.51
C LEU A 227 6.31 14.88 1.00
N GLY A 228 6.54 14.73 -0.30
CA GLY A 228 7.04 13.48 -0.86
C GLY A 228 8.57 13.41 -0.87
N ASN A 229 9.11 12.20 -0.96
CA ASN A 229 10.55 11.95 -1.05
C ASN A 229 10.85 10.95 -2.18
N PRO A 230 11.35 11.43 -3.33
CA PRO A 230 11.70 10.57 -4.46
C PRO A 230 12.84 9.57 -4.16
N SER A 231 13.63 9.80 -3.10
CA SER A 231 14.78 8.98 -2.73
C SER A 231 14.42 7.76 -1.86
N LEU A 232 13.13 7.49 -1.65
CA LEU A 232 12.70 6.35 -0.85
C LEU A 232 13.04 5.02 -1.53
N ASN A 233 13.58 4.12 -0.73
CA ASN A 233 13.79 2.73 -1.12
C ASN A 233 12.60 1.84 -0.72
N PRO A 234 12.38 0.73 -1.44
CA PRO A 234 11.48 -0.32 -0.98
C PRO A 234 11.91 -0.87 0.38
N TYR A 235 10.96 -1.30 1.16
CA TYR A 235 11.19 -1.97 2.43
C TYR A 235 10.81 -3.45 2.34
N PHE A 236 11.44 -4.29 3.19
CA PHE A 236 11.18 -5.71 3.19
C PHE A 236 10.54 -6.15 4.51
N ASN A 237 9.41 -6.87 4.39
CA ASN A 237 8.68 -7.42 5.53
C ASN A 237 8.90 -8.92 5.62
N HIS A 238 9.41 -9.38 6.77
CA HIS A 238 9.39 -10.78 7.16
C HIS A 238 8.24 -11.00 8.14
N ASN A 239 7.41 -11.99 7.87
CA ASN A 239 6.30 -12.35 8.72
C ASN A 239 6.36 -13.83 9.07
N LEU A 240 6.40 -14.15 10.33
CA LEU A 240 6.34 -15.49 10.87
C LEU A 240 5.08 -15.62 11.72
N ARG A 241 4.26 -16.61 11.40
CA ARG A 241 3.06 -16.96 12.17
C ARG A 241 3.12 -18.42 12.53
N SER A 242 3.01 -18.71 13.81
CA SER A 242 2.90 -20.07 14.32
C SER A 242 1.64 -20.24 15.14
N ARG A 243 1.00 -21.36 14.97
CA ARG A 243 -0.14 -21.77 15.77
C ARG A 243 0.02 -23.20 16.20
N PHE A 244 -0.03 -23.42 17.49
CA PHE A 244 -0.14 -24.75 18.11
C PHE A 244 -1.50 -24.86 18.77
N GLY A 245 -2.20 -25.97 18.54
CA GLY A 245 -3.45 -26.30 19.18
C GLY A 245 -3.43 -27.74 19.70
N TYR A 246 -3.83 -27.92 20.92
CA TYR A 246 -4.09 -29.23 21.54
C TYR A 246 -5.47 -29.21 22.16
N THR A 247 -6.27 -30.27 21.91
CA THR A 247 -7.61 -30.42 22.47
C THR A 247 -7.83 -31.85 22.89
N ASN A 248 -8.02 -32.07 24.18
CA ASN A 248 -8.42 -33.38 24.73
C ASN A 248 -9.92 -33.38 24.99
N LYS A 249 -10.66 -34.13 24.20
CA LYS A 249 -12.13 -34.23 24.29
C LYS A 249 -12.61 -34.99 25.53
N GLN A 250 -11.77 -35.85 26.12
CA GLN A 250 -12.13 -36.63 27.31
C GLN A 250 -12.05 -35.78 28.59
N THR A 251 -11.02 -34.95 28.69
CA THR A 251 -10.79 -34.07 29.84
C THR A 251 -11.31 -32.66 29.63
N PHE A 252 -11.88 -32.36 28.46
CA PHE A 252 -12.30 -31.02 28.03
C PHE A 252 -11.19 -29.94 28.12
N THR A 253 -9.93 -30.36 27.99
CA THR A 253 -8.79 -29.47 28.07
C THR A 253 -8.43 -29.00 26.67
N SER A 254 -8.28 -27.69 26.51
CA SER A 254 -7.81 -27.08 25.26
C SER A 254 -6.66 -26.10 25.53
N VAL A 255 -5.59 -26.23 24.76
CA VAL A 255 -4.44 -25.32 24.79
C VAL A 255 -4.24 -24.80 23.39
N ASN A 256 -4.20 -23.47 23.25
CA ASN A 256 -3.90 -22.80 21.98
C ASN A 256 -2.78 -21.80 22.22
N VAL A 257 -1.73 -21.88 21.40
CA VAL A 257 -0.62 -20.95 21.43
C VAL A 257 -0.47 -20.34 20.04
N ASN A 258 -0.50 -19.02 19.96
CA ASN A 258 -0.27 -18.30 18.72
C ASN A 258 0.97 -17.41 18.89
N LEU A 259 1.88 -17.50 17.94
CA LEU A 259 3.05 -16.66 17.86
C LEU A 259 3.01 -15.90 16.52
N ASN A 260 3.11 -14.59 16.58
CA ASN A 260 3.26 -13.73 15.42
C ASN A 260 4.52 -12.88 15.60
N ALA A 261 5.44 -12.99 14.66
CA ALA A 261 6.62 -12.17 14.63
C ALA A 261 6.71 -11.45 13.28
N SER A 262 7.04 -10.19 13.31
CA SER A 262 7.34 -9.41 12.11
C SER A 262 8.66 -8.68 12.27
N PHE A 263 9.38 -8.61 11.17
CA PHE A 263 10.65 -7.94 11.06
C PHE A 263 10.62 -7.14 9.76
N VAL A 264 10.89 -5.84 9.85
CA VAL A 264 10.82 -4.93 8.70
C VAL A 264 12.17 -4.28 8.52
N GLU A 265 12.79 -4.54 7.38
CA GLU A 265 14.02 -3.90 6.94
C GLU A 265 13.68 -2.61 6.20
N ASP A 266 14.42 -1.54 6.49
CA ASP A 266 14.27 -0.22 5.88
C ASP A 266 12.83 0.34 5.88
N PRO A 267 12.06 0.23 7.00
CA PRO A 267 10.67 0.66 7.03
C PRO A 267 10.55 2.14 6.66
N ILE A 268 9.51 2.48 5.90
CA ILE A 268 9.18 3.87 5.66
C ILE A 268 8.54 4.42 6.92
N THR A 269 9.13 5.48 7.45
CA THR A 269 8.67 6.26 8.61
C THR A 269 8.61 7.73 8.23
N SER A 270 8.15 8.59 9.13
CA SER A 270 8.09 10.03 8.89
C SER A 270 9.14 10.75 9.73
N ALA A 271 9.94 11.59 9.08
CA ALA A 271 10.68 12.64 9.74
C ALA A 271 9.79 13.88 9.80
N THR A 272 9.69 14.49 10.98
CA THR A 272 8.81 15.64 11.21
C THR A 272 9.61 16.81 11.80
N TRP A 273 9.26 18.03 11.41
CA TRP A 273 9.79 19.25 12.01
C TRP A 273 8.69 20.31 12.06
N TYR A 274 8.88 21.26 12.97
CA TYR A 274 7.94 22.33 13.18
C TYR A 274 8.59 23.67 12.85
N THR A 275 7.95 24.48 12.02
CA THR A 275 8.40 25.82 11.70
C THR A 275 7.22 26.72 11.38
N SER A 276 7.30 28.00 11.82
CA SER A 276 6.30 29.03 11.52
C SER A 276 4.84 28.63 11.80
N GLY A 277 4.60 27.86 12.87
CA GLY A 277 3.25 27.43 13.24
C GLY A 277 2.72 26.21 12.48
N THR A 278 3.52 25.61 11.60
CA THR A 278 3.13 24.48 10.76
C THR A 278 4.04 23.28 11.03
N ASN A 279 3.47 22.12 11.13
CA ASN A 279 4.18 20.85 11.23
C ASN A 279 4.40 20.27 9.84
N TYR A 280 5.62 19.97 9.51
CA TYR A 280 5.99 19.34 8.24
C TYR A 280 6.37 17.90 8.48
N SER A 281 6.03 17.04 7.54
CA SER A 281 6.44 15.63 7.52
C SER A 281 6.98 15.23 6.17
N ILE A 282 8.03 14.41 6.18
CA ILE A 282 8.59 13.79 4.97
C ILE A 282 8.83 12.30 5.24
N PRO A 283 8.43 11.40 4.35
CA PRO A 283 8.73 9.99 4.49
C PRO A 283 10.22 9.72 4.27
N VAL A 284 10.81 8.89 5.12
CA VAL A 284 12.21 8.46 5.05
C VAL A 284 12.32 6.97 5.36
N ASN A 285 13.33 6.30 4.84
CA ASN A 285 13.65 4.96 5.28
C ASN A 285 14.27 5.02 6.68
N GLY A 286 13.66 4.35 7.63
CA GLY A 286 14.08 4.30 9.03
C GLY A 286 14.84 3.02 9.37
N PRO A 287 15.31 2.90 10.63
CA PRO A 287 16.00 1.71 11.09
C PRO A 287 15.05 0.50 11.12
N THR A 288 15.63 -0.68 11.02
CA THR A 288 14.94 -1.95 11.12
C THR A 288 14.03 -2.04 12.35
N ARG A 289 12.82 -2.53 12.15
CA ARG A 289 11.81 -2.65 13.20
C ARG A 289 11.38 -4.10 13.38
N SER A 290 11.30 -4.55 14.64
CA SER A 290 10.80 -5.89 14.97
C SER A 290 9.61 -5.82 15.92
N SER A 291 8.71 -6.78 15.81
CA SER A 291 7.56 -6.95 16.71
C SER A 291 7.31 -8.45 16.90
N VAL A 292 7.10 -8.87 18.14
CA VAL A 292 6.74 -10.24 18.51
C VAL A 292 5.56 -10.21 19.45
N ASN A 293 4.51 -10.95 19.12
CA ASN A 293 3.33 -11.13 19.93
C ASN A 293 3.07 -12.64 20.15
N ALA A 294 2.89 -13.02 21.39
CA ALA A 294 2.53 -14.39 21.80
C ALA A 294 1.30 -14.37 22.69
N ASN A 295 0.33 -15.26 22.46
CA ASN A 295 -0.88 -15.45 23.23
C ASN A 295 -1.42 -16.88 23.13
#